data_4edc2e743c06db2babdf9d00eabc7780
#
_entry.id   4edc2e743c06db2babdf9d00eabc7780
#
_cell.length_a   1.000
_cell.length_b   1.000
_cell.length_c   1.000
_cell.angle_alpha   90.00
_cell.angle_beta   90.00
_cell.angle_gamma   90.00
#
_symmetry.space_group_name_H-M   'P 1'
#
loop_
_entity.id
_entity.type
_entity.pdbx_description
1 polymer ?
#
loop_
_entity_poly.entity_id
_entity_poly.type
_entity_poly.pdbx_seq_one_letter_code
_entity_poly.pdbx_strand_id
1 'polypeptide(L)'
;MATKSSIHIKPCRIASSEAHNRRTAEYMRNIGESRIYVVPELSTDNEQWINPDFGTPELQTHYNNIKQMVKKKTGRAMQEKERERKGKNGKIIKVAGCSPIREGVLLIRPDTTLADVRKFGEECQRRWGITPLQIFLHKDEGHWLNGQPEAEDKESFQIGSRWFKPNYHAHIVFDWMNHETGKSRKLNDEDMATMQTLASDILLMERGQTKAVTGKEHLERNDFIIEKQKAELQRIEETKRHKEQQVSLAEQELKQVKAEIRTDKLKSAATDVATAITSSVGSLFGSGKLKELEHNIEQLHQEIANRDKATDELKIQMQQMQEQHGRQIRNLQGIHNKEIEAKDKEISRLNTLLEKALCWFPLLKEMLRMEKLCYVTGFTKGMVDSLLYKKEALRCSGKIYSEEYRQRFETKNVIFKIERSPIDKNKLMLTINQQPISEWFKEQWEKLQQHLRNSVQKEQKSRGFRM
;
A
#
# COMPACT_ATOMS: atom_id res chain seq x y z
N MET A 1 25.48 -7.22 -13.27
CA MET A 1 25.02 -5.79 -13.36
C MET A 1 25.14 -5.19 -11.98
N ALA A 2 25.61 -3.96 -11.84
CA ALA A 2 25.66 -3.31 -10.53
C ALA A 2 24.24 -3.17 -9.96
N THR A 3 24.05 -3.52 -8.69
CA THR A 3 22.75 -3.43 -8.01
C THR A 3 22.34 -1.96 -7.92
N LYS A 4 21.16 -1.63 -8.44
CA LYS A 4 20.64 -0.25 -8.41
C LYS A 4 20.00 0.03 -7.06
N SER A 5 20.24 1.23 -6.53
CA SER A 5 19.56 1.67 -5.31
C SER A 5 18.08 1.90 -5.57
N SER A 6 17.25 1.50 -4.63
CA SER A 6 15.84 1.86 -4.62
C SER A 6 15.32 1.90 -3.19
N ILE A 7 14.43 2.86 -2.89
CA ILE A 7 13.70 2.89 -1.64
C ILE A 7 12.21 2.89 -1.92
N HIS A 8 11.48 2.05 -1.20
CA HIS A 8 10.03 2.01 -1.22
C HIS A 8 9.47 2.21 0.18
N ILE A 9 8.62 3.23 0.36
CA ILE A 9 8.06 3.59 1.67
C ILE A 9 6.56 3.32 1.68
N LYS A 10 6.10 2.60 2.70
CA LYS A 10 4.68 2.26 2.90
C LYS A 10 4.26 2.43 4.37
N PRO A 11 2.95 2.48 4.66
CA PRO A 11 2.45 2.39 6.02
C PRO A 11 3.04 1.18 6.76
N CYS A 12 3.59 1.40 7.96
CA CYS A 12 4.17 0.32 8.76
C CYS A 12 3.06 -0.53 9.39
N ARG A 13 3.17 -1.83 9.22
CA ARG A 13 2.35 -2.82 9.94
C ARG A 13 3.11 -3.22 11.22
N ILE A 14 2.97 -2.44 12.28
CA ILE A 14 3.83 -2.44 13.48
C ILE A 14 4.20 -3.85 13.95
N ALA A 15 3.23 -4.69 14.30
CA ALA A 15 3.50 -6.01 14.85
C ALA A 15 4.27 -6.93 13.90
N SER A 16 3.87 -7.00 12.62
CA SER A 16 4.54 -7.84 11.63
C SER A 16 5.90 -7.29 11.21
N SER A 17 6.04 -5.96 11.14
CA SER A 17 7.30 -5.29 10.83
C SER A 17 8.31 -5.50 11.96
N GLU A 18 7.95 -5.29 13.23
CA GLU A 18 8.86 -5.55 14.35
C GLU A 18 9.27 -7.02 14.42
N ALA A 19 8.33 -7.96 14.23
CA ALA A 19 8.62 -9.38 14.23
C ALA A 19 9.62 -9.78 13.15
N HIS A 20 9.43 -9.27 11.94
CA HIS A 20 10.34 -9.47 10.80
C HIS A 20 11.69 -8.84 11.04
N ASN A 21 11.73 -7.56 11.37
CA ASN A 21 12.96 -6.77 11.47
C ASN A 21 13.86 -7.26 12.61
N ARG A 22 13.27 -7.68 13.73
CA ARG A 22 13.99 -8.20 14.90
C ARG A 22 14.25 -9.71 14.85
N ARG A 23 13.82 -10.41 13.79
CA ARG A 23 13.95 -11.88 13.71
C ARG A 23 13.42 -12.57 14.97
N THR A 24 12.22 -12.20 15.42
CA THR A 24 11.65 -12.83 16.65
C THR A 24 11.55 -14.34 16.49
N ALA A 25 11.67 -15.07 17.61
CA ALA A 25 11.63 -16.53 17.58
C ALA A 25 10.31 -17.08 17.00
N GLU A 26 9.20 -16.36 17.18
CA GLU A 26 7.92 -16.70 16.58
C GLU A 26 7.94 -16.48 15.06
N TYR A 27 8.45 -15.36 14.60
CA TYR A 27 8.62 -15.08 13.17
C TYR A 27 9.50 -16.13 12.50
N MET A 28 10.65 -16.46 13.11
CA MET A 28 11.57 -17.46 12.59
C MET A 28 10.97 -18.86 12.50
N ARG A 29 10.10 -19.24 13.44
CA ARG A 29 9.37 -20.52 13.37
C ARG A 29 8.37 -20.55 12.21
N ASN A 30 7.69 -19.44 11.95
CA ASN A 30 6.64 -19.34 10.94
C ASN A 30 7.18 -19.08 9.54
N ILE A 31 8.47 -18.75 9.40
CA ILE A 31 9.10 -18.40 8.12
C ILE A 31 9.14 -19.58 7.13
N GLY A 32 9.16 -20.83 7.66
CA GLY A 32 9.13 -22.06 6.84
C GLY A 32 7.86 -22.19 6.00
N GLU A 33 6.76 -21.53 6.37
CA GLU A 33 5.51 -21.47 5.60
C GLU A 33 5.49 -20.30 4.60
N SER A 34 6.39 -19.34 4.76
CA SER A 34 6.54 -18.20 3.88
C SER A 34 7.65 -18.48 2.86
N ARG A 35 7.54 -17.88 1.65
CA ARG A 35 8.57 -18.00 0.61
C ARG A 35 9.75 -17.02 0.81
N ILE A 36 9.89 -16.46 1.99
CA ILE A 36 11.06 -15.69 2.39
C ILE A 36 12.11 -16.69 2.86
N TYR A 37 13.22 -16.75 2.15
CA TYR A 37 14.32 -17.58 2.58
C TYR A 37 15.25 -16.74 3.45
N VAL A 38 15.30 -17.09 4.74
CA VAL A 38 16.30 -16.56 5.67
C VAL A 38 17.29 -17.68 5.95
N VAL A 39 18.58 -17.36 5.86
CA VAL A 39 19.67 -18.26 6.20
C VAL A 39 20.14 -17.89 7.62
N PRO A 40 19.77 -18.66 8.66
CA PRO A 40 20.04 -18.29 10.05
C PRO A 40 21.53 -18.08 10.35
N GLU A 41 22.42 -18.79 9.65
CA GLU A 41 23.86 -18.69 9.79
C GLU A 41 24.39 -17.31 9.38
N LEU A 42 23.67 -16.61 8.48
CA LEU A 42 24.01 -15.25 8.03
C LEU A 42 23.38 -14.16 8.88
N SER A 43 22.47 -14.52 9.80
CA SER A 43 21.79 -13.51 10.64
C SER A 43 22.73 -12.82 11.63
N THR A 44 23.93 -13.36 11.84
CA THR A 44 24.99 -12.72 12.62
C THR A 44 25.52 -11.45 11.96
N ASP A 45 25.38 -11.33 10.65
CA ASP A 45 25.83 -10.17 9.86
C ASP A 45 24.77 -9.06 9.79
N ASN A 46 23.58 -9.31 10.37
CA ASN A 46 22.54 -8.30 10.48
C ASN A 46 22.92 -7.26 11.53
N GLU A 47 22.66 -6.01 11.19
CA GLU A 47 22.93 -4.88 12.06
C GLU A 47 21.63 -4.13 12.39
N GLN A 48 21.57 -3.49 13.55
CA GLN A 48 20.40 -2.69 13.93
C GLN A 48 20.81 -1.40 14.65
N TRP A 49 20.00 -0.37 14.47
CA TRP A 49 20.06 0.86 15.24
C TRP A 49 18.67 1.30 15.65
N ILE A 50 18.54 1.70 16.91
CA ILE A 50 17.31 2.24 17.48
C ILE A 50 17.62 3.64 17.97
N ASN A 51 16.81 4.61 17.56
CA ASN A 51 17.02 5.99 17.91
C ASN A 51 16.86 6.19 19.43
N PRO A 52 17.91 6.61 20.14
CA PRO A 52 17.88 6.77 21.59
C PRO A 52 16.98 7.92 22.06
N ASP A 53 16.69 8.90 21.19
CA ASP A 53 15.93 10.11 21.55
C ASP A 53 14.43 9.81 21.78
N PHE A 54 13.94 8.64 21.41
CA PHE A 54 12.52 8.30 21.53
C PHE A 54 12.11 7.61 22.83
N GLY A 55 13.03 7.30 23.71
CA GLY A 55 12.75 6.77 25.05
C GLY A 55 12.04 5.41 25.11
N THR A 56 11.65 4.82 23.97
CA THR A 56 11.05 3.50 23.87
C THR A 56 11.49 2.79 22.59
N PRO A 57 12.00 1.55 22.71
CA PRO A 57 12.37 0.76 21.53
C PRO A 57 11.18 0.14 20.81
N GLU A 58 9.96 0.21 21.39
CA GLU A 58 8.76 -0.46 20.89
C GLU A 58 7.93 0.49 20.04
N LEU A 59 7.69 0.12 18.78
CA LEU A 59 6.88 0.91 17.85
C LEU A 59 5.43 1.08 18.30
N GLN A 60 4.85 0.08 18.96
CA GLN A 60 3.47 0.19 19.44
C GLN A 60 3.33 1.25 20.53
N THR A 61 4.28 1.30 21.46
CA THR A 61 4.31 2.33 22.50
C THR A 61 4.50 3.73 21.87
N HIS A 62 5.41 3.86 20.90
CA HIS A 62 5.60 5.11 20.17
C HIS A 62 4.34 5.53 19.39
N TYR A 63 3.68 4.60 18.72
CA TYR A 63 2.39 4.85 18.06
C TYR A 63 1.33 5.41 19.02
N ASN A 64 1.21 4.83 20.20
CA ASN A 64 0.28 5.30 21.24
C ASN A 64 0.64 6.71 21.72
N ASN A 65 1.94 7.02 21.86
CA ASN A 65 2.43 8.36 22.22
C ASN A 65 2.06 9.38 21.13
N ILE A 66 2.22 9.03 19.85
CA ILE A 66 1.77 9.87 18.73
C ILE A 66 0.27 10.14 18.80
N LYS A 67 -0.57 9.14 19.09
CA LYS A 67 -2.03 9.34 19.24
C LYS A 67 -2.36 10.36 20.32
N GLN A 68 -1.70 10.26 21.45
CA GLN A 68 -1.88 11.22 22.55
C GLN A 68 -1.41 12.62 22.16
N MET A 69 -0.25 12.72 21.52
CA MET A 69 0.30 13.98 21.01
C MET A 69 -0.64 14.64 19.99
N VAL A 70 -1.15 13.91 19.01
CA VAL A 70 -2.11 14.42 18.03
C VAL A 70 -3.36 14.96 18.71
N LYS A 71 -3.92 14.22 19.69
CA LYS A 71 -5.08 14.67 20.46
C LYS A 71 -4.78 15.96 21.24
N LYS A 72 -3.61 16.04 21.88
CA LYS A 72 -3.17 17.22 22.62
C LYS A 72 -2.99 18.45 21.73
N LYS A 73 -2.36 18.29 20.56
CA LYS A 73 -2.03 19.40 19.64
C LYS A 73 -3.21 19.85 18.78
N THR A 74 -4.07 18.93 18.35
CA THR A 74 -5.16 19.25 17.41
C THR A 74 -6.53 19.33 18.07
N GLY A 75 -6.67 18.92 19.33
CA GLY A 75 -7.96 18.80 20.03
C GLY A 75 -8.84 17.64 19.52
N ARG A 76 -8.35 16.81 18.59
CA ARG A 76 -9.11 15.73 17.95
C ARG A 76 -8.34 14.41 18.02
N ALA A 77 -9.07 13.30 18.09
CA ALA A 77 -8.46 11.98 17.96
C ALA A 77 -7.85 11.82 16.54
N MET A 78 -6.73 11.11 16.47
CA MET A 78 -6.13 10.75 15.20
C MET A 78 -7.08 9.86 14.39
N GLN A 79 -7.25 10.17 13.11
CA GLN A 79 -8.09 9.37 12.21
C GLN A 79 -7.32 8.13 11.78
N GLU A 80 -7.60 6.98 12.38
CA GLU A 80 -6.89 5.72 12.09
C GLU A 80 -7.48 4.95 10.91
N LYS A 81 -8.79 5.10 10.67
CA LYS A 81 -9.50 4.37 9.60
C LYS A 81 -9.79 5.26 8.40
N GLU A 82 -9.91 4.64 7.24
CA GLU A 82 -10.44 5.30 6.07
C GLU A 82 -11.85 5.84 6.36
N ARG A 83 -12.17 7.01 5.82
CA ARG A 83 -13.51 7.59 5.89
C ARG A 83 -13.93 8.16 4.55
N GLU A 84 -15.22 8.18 4.30
CA GLU A 84 -15.79 8.86 3.16
C GLU A 84 -16.18 10.29 3.51
N ARG A 85 -15.94 11.21 2.58
CA ARG A 85 -16.46 12.59 2.67
C ARG A 85 -17.03 13.01 1.33
N LYS A 86 -18.07 13.83 1.36
CA LYS A 86 -18.57 14.49 0.15
C LYS A 86 -17.59 15.59 -0.27
N GLY A 87 -17.06 15.51 -1.48
CA GLY A 87 -16.27 16.57 -2.11
C GLY A 87 -17.14 17.78 -2.47
N LYS A 88 -16.52 18.87 -2.89
CA LYS A 88 -17.21 20.10 -3.34
C LYS A 88 -18.18 19.84 -4.49
N ASN A 89 -17.94 18.81 -5.30
CA ASN A 89 -18.76 18.44 -6.47
C ASN A 89 -19.80 17.35 -6.13
N GLY A 90 -20.13 17.11 -4.86
CA GLY A 90 -21.05 16.06 -4.44
C GLY A 90 -20.51 14.62 -4.54
N LYS A 91 -19.36 14.39 -5.17
CA LYS A 91 -18.73 13.07 -5.27
C LYS A 91 -18.20 12.61 -3.91
N ILE A 92 -18.38 11.32 -3.63
CA ILE A 92 -17.80 10.69 -2.44
C ILE A 92 -16.30 10.54 -2.67
N ILE A 93 -15.51 11.09 -1.75
CA ILE A 93 -14.04 10.98 -1.73
C ILE A 93 -13.66 10.13 -0.54
N LYS A 94 -12.93 9.05 -0.79
CA LYS A 94 -12.31 8.24 0.26
C LYS A 94 -11.05 8.95 0.78
N VAL A 95 -10.99 9.13 2.07
CA VAL A 95 -9.84 9.75 2.76
C VAL A 95 -9.20 8.67 3.61
N ALA A 96 -7.99 8.29 3.23
CA ALA A 96 -7.21 7.29 3.96
C ALA A 96 -7.00 7.67 5.42
N GLY A 97 -6.85 6.68 6.27
CA GLY A 97 -6.44 6.87 7.66
C GLY A 97 -5.04 7.48 7.76
N CYS A 98 -4.75 8.09 8.88
CA CYS A 98 -3.40 8.56 9.19
C CYS A 98 -2.47 7.38 9.40
N SER A 99 -1.34 7.39 8.70
CA SER A 99 -0.25 6.44 8.90
C SER A 99 0.94 7.18 9.50
N PRO A 100 1.00 7.29 10.82
CA PRO A 100 2.02 8.10 11.51
C PRO A 100 3.39 7.47 11.49
N ILE A 101 3.47 6.14 11.40
CA ILE A 101 4.70 5.38 11.27
C ILE A 101 4.71 4.74 9.88
N ARG A 102 5.81 4.92 9.16
CA ARG A 102 6.03 4.34 7.84
C ARG A 102 7.34 3.58 7.80
N GLU A 103 7.37 2.55 6.99
CA GLU A 103 8.54 1.71 6.80
C GLU A 103 9.03 1.84 5.36
N GLY A 104 10.32 2.13 5.23
CA GLY A 104 11.06 2.14 3.97
C GLY A 104 11.91 0.89 3.83
N VAL A 105 11.81 0.20 2.69
CA VAL A 105 12.74 -0.86 2.31
C VAL A 105 13.71 -0.28 1.31
N LEU A 106 14.99 -0.26 1.68
CA LEU A 106 16.10 0.31 0.91
C LEU A 106 17.03 -0.82 0.44
N LEU A 107 17.19 -0.97 -0.88
CA LEU A 107 18.19 -1.90 -1.42
C LEU A 107 19.60 -1.38 -1.12
N ILE A 108 20.46 -2.26 -0.64
CA ILE A 108 21.84 -1.96 -0.24
C ILE A 108 22.80 -2.93 -0.92
N ARG A 109 24.11 -2.66 -0.82
CA ARG A 109 25.18 -3.57 -1.24
C ARG A 109 25.70 -4.38 -0.04
N PRO A 110 26.45 -5.47 -0.29
CA PRO A 110 27.07 -6.27 0.78
C PRO A 110 27.94 -5.44 1.72
N ASP A 111 28.63 -4.44 1.16
CA ASP A 111 29.58 -3.55 1.86
C ASP A 111 28.94 -2.30 2.49
N THR A 112 27.61 -2.10 2.31
CA THR A 112 26.89 -1.01 2.94
C THR A 112 26.87 -1.18 4.46
N THR A 113 27.22 -0.13 5.18
CA THR A 113 27.27 -0.11 6.64
C THR A 113 26.02 0.48 7.26
N LEU A 114 25.79 0.17 8.54
CA LEU A 114 24.73 0.79 9.32
C LEU A 114 24.87 2.32 9.39
N ALA A 115 26.11 2.83 9.40
CA ALA A 115 26.39 4.26 9.40
C ALA A 115 25.92 4.95 8.11
N ASP A 116 26.06 4.32 6.94
CA ASP A 116 25.59 4.86 5.66
C ASP A 116 24.07 4.96 5.65
N VAL A 117 23.36 3.93 6.09
CA VAL A 117 21.89 3.92 6.13
C VAL A 117 21.38 4.90 7.19
N ARG A 118 22.06 5.04 8.31
CA ARG A 118 21.76 6.04 9.33
C ARG A 118 21.93 7.46 8.78
N LYS A 119 23.02 7.75 8.07
CA LYS A 119 23.24 9.03 7.39
C LYS A 119 22.09 9.36 6.41
N PHE A 120 21.63 8.36 5.67
CA PHE A 120 20.45 8.54 4.80
C PHE A 120 19.19 8.91 5.62
N GLY A 121 18.93 8.22 6.73
CA GLY A 121 17.81 8.52 7.61
C GLY A 121 17.89 9.94 8.21
N GLU A 122 19.07 10.36 8.66
CA GLU A 122 19.33 11.71 9.21
C GLU A 122 19.11 12.80 8.13
N GLU A 123 19.55 12.55 6.89
CA GLU A 123 19.29 13.48 5.77
C GLU A 123 17.79 13.55 5.41
N CYS A 124 17.04 12.45 5.52
CA CYS A 124 15.59 12.46 5.38
C CYS A 124 14.93 13.32 6.47
N GLN A 125 15.40 13.23 7.70
CA GLN A 125 14.94 14.08 8.80
C GLN A 125 15.22 15.55 8.53
N ARG A 126 16.43 15.87 8.09
CA ARG A 126 16.86 17.23 7.80
C ARG A 126 16.06 17.87 6.68
N ARG A 127 15.78 17.15 5.59
CA ARG A 127 15.12 17.67 4.39
C ARG A 127 13.60 17.71 4.52
N TRP A 128 12.98 16.67 5.05
CA TRP A 128 11.52 16.49 5.07
C TRP A 128 10.92 16.43 6.47
N GLY A 129 11.76 16.42 7.51
CA GLY A 129 11.32 16.32 8.89
C GLY A 129 10.71 14.96 9.26
N ILE A 130 10.97 13.92 8.47
CA ILE A 130 10.62 12.55 8.80
C ILE A 130 11.76 11.93 9.61
N THR A 131 11.45 11.47 10.81
CA THR A 131 12.50 11.07 11.76
C THR A 131 12.70 9.56 11.76
N PRO A 132 13.93 9.06 11.54
CA PRO A 132 14.21 7.63 11.64
C PRO A 132 14.08 7.16 13.09
N LEU A 133 13.28 6.13 13.34
CA LEU A 133 13.06 5.51 14.64
C LEU A 133 13.93 4.28 14.82
N GLN A 134 13.97 3.44 13.81
CA GLN A 134 14.67 2.15 13.82
C GLN A 134 15.26 1.90 12.43
N ILE A 135 16.43 1.29 12.39
CA ILE A 135 17.10 0.83 11.17
C ILE A 135 17.55 -0.61 11.39
N PHE A 136 17.27 -1.47 10.43
CA PHE A 136 17.70 -2.88 10.42
C PHE A 136 18.33 -3.20 9.07
N LEU A 137 19.55 -3.69 9.05
CA LEU A 137 20.21 -4.21 7.86
C LEU A 137 20.02 -5.72 7.82
N HIS A 138 19.42 -6.22 6.74
CA HIS A 138 19.24 -7.64 6.53
C HIS A 138 20.21 -8.13 5.45
N LYS A 139 21.13 -8.98 5.87
CA LYS A 139 22.13 -9.64 5.02
C LYS A 139 21.88 -11.15 4.92
N ASP A 140 20.85 -11.64 5.59
CA ASP A 140 20.47 -13.04 5.74
C ASP A 140 19.32 -13.50 4.84
N GLU A 141 18.73 -12.61 4.06
CA GLU A 141 17.61 -12.92 3.16
C GLU A 141 18.04 -13.10 1.72
N GLY A 142 17.35 -13.98 1.00
CA GLY A 142 17.59 -14.20 -0.42
C GLY A 142 16.67 -15.26 -1.00
N HIS A 143 17.14 -15.92 -2.05
CA HIS A 143 16.45 -17.04 -2.66
C HIS A 143 17.44 -18.09 -3.19
N TRP A 144 16.98 -19.35 -3.19
CA TRP A 144 17.75 -20.46 -3.74
C TRP A 144 17.62 -20.48 -5.25
N LEU A 145 18.75 -20.70 -5.94
CA LEU A 145 18.77 -20.90 -7.39
C LEU A 145 18.55 -22.37 -7.75
N ASN A 146 17.88 -22.62 -8.87
CA ASN A 146 17.67 -23.96 -9.41
C ASN A 146 18.83 -24.43 -10.31
N GLY A 147 20.07 -24.03 -10.01
CA GLY A 147 21.24 -24.36 -10.79
C GLY A 147 22.40 -23.41 -10.49
N GLN A 148 23.40 -23.44 -11.32
CA GLN A 148 24.52 -22.48 -11.23
C GLN A 148 24.02 -21.07 -11.62
N PRO A 149 24.55 -20.01 -10.96
CA PRO A 149 24.24 -18.63 -11.35
C PRO A 149 24.80 -18.33 -12.74
N GLU A 150 24.22 -17.32 -13.39
CA GLU A 150 24.77 -16.79 -14.64
C GLU A 150 26.18 -16.23 -14.41
N ALA A 151 27.04 -16.29 -15.43
CA ALA A 151 28.44 -15.86 -15.33
C ALA A 151 28.62 -14.41 -14.87
N GLU A 152 27.62 -13.58 -15.08
CA GLU A 152 27.58 -12.17 -14.67
C GLU A 152 27.13 -11.96 -13.22
N ASP A 153 26.56 -12.97 -12.57
CA ASP A 153 26.09 -12.93 -11.20
C ASP A 153 27.24 -13.21 -10.22
N LYS A 154 27.85 -12.13 -9.74
CA LYS A 154 28.97 -12.18 -8.78
C LYS A 154 28.52 -12.18 -7.31
N GLU A 155 27.23 -12.00 -7.05
CA GLU A 155 26.69 -11.87 -5.69
C GLU A 155 26.19 -13.21 -5.15
N SER A 156 25.85 -14.15 -6.02
CA SER A 156 25.42 -15.49 -5.62
C SER A 156 26.59 -16.33 -5.13
N PHE A 157 26.37 -17.08 -4.05
CA PHE A 157 27.37 -17.96 -3.46
C PHE A 157 26.77 -19.31 -3.08
N GLN A 158 27.63 -20.29 -2.87
CA GLN A 158 27.20 -21.65 -2.56
C GLN A 158 27.09 -21.86 -1.05
N ILE A 159 25.96 -22.40 -0.60
CA ILE A 159 25.75 -22.87 0.77
C ILE A 159 25.45 -24.38 0.69
N GLY A 160 26.38 -25.20 1.17
CA GLY A 160 26.31 -26.66 0.98
C GLY A 160 26.34 -27.02 -0.51
N SER A 161 25.31 -27.73 -0.97
CA SER A 161 25.18 -28.15 -2.39
C SER A 161 24.32 -27.20 -3.24
N ARG A 162 23.79 -26.10 -2.68
CA ARG A 162 22.86 -25.21 -3.35
C ARG A 162 23.42 -23.81 -3.52
N TRP A 163 23.04 -23.16 -4.62
CA TRP A 163 23.37 -21.75 -4.84
C TRP A 163 22.31 -20.86 -4.23
N PHE A 164 22.77 -19.83 -3.52
CA PHE A 164 21.93 -18.83 -2.86
C PHE A 164 22.23 -17.45 -3.44
N LYS A 165 21.17 -16.74 -3.85
CA LYS A 165 21.25 -15.36 -4.29
C LYS A 165 20.73 -14.46 -3.17
N PRO A 166 21.60 -13.69 -2.51
CA PRO A 166 21.22 -12.80 -1.44
C PRO A 166 20.38 -11.62 -1.95
N ASN A 167 19.57 -11.08 -1.06
CA ASN A 167 18.79 -9.86 -1.27
C ASN A 167 19.10 -8.89 -0.14
N TYR A 168 20.21 -8.18 -0.28
CA TYR A 168 20.67 -7.22 0.72
C TYR A 168 19.75 -6.00 0.75
N HIS A 169 19.16 -5.71 1.91
CA HIS A 169 18.29 -4.57 2.08
C HIS A 169 18.29 -4.06 3.52
N ALA A 170 17.86 -2.80 3.67
CA ALA A 170 17.66 -2.20 4.98
C ALA A 170 16.20 -1.81 5.16
N HIS A 171 15.66 -2.06 6.35
CA HIS A 171 14.40 -1.51 6.80
C HIS A 171 14.65 -0.25 7.62
N ILE A 172 14.00 0.85 7.24
CA ILE A 172 14.06 2.11 7.97
C ILE A 172 12.64 2.47 8.39
N VAL A 173 12.40 2.48 9.68
CA VAL A 173 11.09 2.88 10.24
C VAL A 173 11.15 4.36 10.59
N PHE A 174 10.23 5.14 10.03
CA PHE A 174 10.16 6.59 10.21
C PHE A 174 8.92 7.01 11.00
N ASP A 175 9.10 7.98 11.88
CA ASP A 175 8.01 8.84 12.35
C ASP A 175 7.69 9.87 11.27
N TRP A 176 6.46 9.85 10.80
CA TRP A 176 5.98 10.70 9.70
C TRP A 176 5.20 11.92 10.18
N MET A 177 5.29 12.22 11.47
CA MET A 177 4.52 13.31 12.10
C MET A 177 5.33 14.58 12.34
N ASN A 178 4.65 15.68 12.27
CA ASN A 178 5.15 16.93 12.83
C ASN A 178 4.65 17.06 14.28
N HIS A 179 5.55 16.90 15.23
CA HIS A 179 5.22 16.91 16.67
C HIS A 179 4.83 18.28 17.20
N GLU A 180 5.16 19.38 16.51
CA GLU A 180 4.74 20.72 16.89
C GLU A 180 3.27 20.95 16.55
N THR A 181 2.82 20.51 15.38
CA THR A 181 1.48 20.74 14.85
C THR A 181 0.51 19.58 15.04
N GLY A 182 1.01 18.37 15.32
CA GLY A 182 0.24 17.14 15.37
C GLY A 182 -0.28 16.67 14.00
N LYS A 183 0.31 17.13 12.89
CA LYS A 183 -0.10 16.80 11.53
C LYS A 183 0.91 15.85 10.88
N SER A 184 0.44 14.99 9.99
CA SER A 184 1.31 14.15 9.16
C SER A 184 2.07 15.01 8.14
N ARG A 185 3.35 14.69 7.95
CA ARG A 185 4.18 15.25 6.87
C ARG A 185 3.59 14.83 5.52
N LYS A 186 3.68 15.69 4.53
CA LYS A 186 3.23 15.42 3.16
C LYS A 186 4.43 15.54 2.25
N LEU A 187 4.75 14.45 1.61
CA LEU A 187 5.74 14.40 0.54
C LEU A 187 4.99 14.18 -0.78
N ASN A 188 5.43 14.88 -1.80
CA ASN A 188 4.91 14.72 -3.16
C ASN A 188 5.81 13.77 -3.98
N ASP A 189 5.48 13.54 -5.25
CA ASP A 189 6.23 12.63 -6.13
C ASP A 189 7.65 13.15 -6.42
N GLU A 190 7.87 14.47 -6.42
CA GLU A 190 9.18 15.09 -6.59
C GLU A 190 10.07 14.89 -5.35
N ASP A 191 9.49 15.02 -4.15
CA ASP A 191 10.18 14.70 -2.90
C ASP A 191 10.61 13.24 -2.88
N MET A 192 9.73 12.32 -3.31
CA MET A 192 10.03 10.89 -3.39
C MET A 192 11.11 10.59 -4.44
N ALA A 193 11.09 11.27 -5.58
CA ALA A 193 12.13 11.16 -6.60
C ALA A 193 13.49 11.69 -6.09
N THR A 194 13.49 12.79 -5.35
CA THR A 194 14.69 13.35 -4.71
C THR A 194 15.23 12.40 -3.64
N MET A 195 14.36 11.73 -2.90
CA MET A 195 14.75 10.72 -1.91
C MET A 195 15.46 9.51 -2.55
N GLN A 196 15.00 9.07 -3.74
CA GLN A 196 15.69 8.03 -4.52
C GLN A 196 17.10 8.47 -4.94
N THR A 197 17.25 9.73 -5.36
CA THR A 197 18.57 10.29 -5.70
C THR A 197 19.48 10.36 -4.47
N LEU A 198 18.93 10.85 -3.35
CA LEU A 198 19.67 10.90 -2.09
C LEU A 198 20.18 9.52 -1.64
N ALA A 199 19.33 8.49 -1.78
CA ALA A 199 19.74 7.10 -1.48
C ALA A 199 20.92 6.65 -2.37
N SER A 200 20.85 6.92 -3.69
CA SER A 200 21.93 6.56 -4.61
C SER A 200 23.25 7.29 -4.30
N ASP A 201 23.17 8.57 -3.95
CA ASP A 201 24.33 9.40 -3.66
C ASP A 201 25.04 8.96 -2.37
N ILE A 202 24.27 8.71 -1.30
CA ILE A 202 24.84 8.29 -0.01
C ILE A 202 25.42 6.87 -0.06
N LEU A 203 24.70 5.94 -0.73
CA LEU A 203 25.12 4.55 -0.84
C LEU A 203 26.14 4.31 -1.96
N LEU A 204 26.49 5.34 -2.74
CA LEU A 204 27.37 5.25 -3.90
C LEU A 204 26.91 4.14 -4.88
N MET A 205 25.59 4.05 -5.11
CA MET A 205 24.98 3.06 -5.99
C MET A 205 24.38 3.75 -7.21
N GLU A 206 24.24 3.01 -8.32
CA GLU A 206 23.49 3.51 -9.47
C GLU A 206 22.03 3.75 -9.09
N ARG A 207 21.48 4.89 -9.46
CA ARG A 207 20.06 5.21 -9.19
C ARG A 207 19.13 4.32 -9.99
N GLY A 208 18.12 3.75 -9.36
CA GLY A 208 17.02 3.07 -10.04
C GLY A 208 16.20 4.04 -10.92
N GLN A 209 15.56 3.50 -11.96
CA GLN A 209 14.74 4.29 -12.87
C GLN A 209 13.45 4.75 -12.16
N THR A 210 13.02 5.97 -12.47
CA THR A 210 11.78 6.53 -11.93
C THR A 210 10.54 5.90 -12.57
N LYS A 211 9.42 5.88 -11.84
CA LYS A 211 8.11 5.46 -12.36
C LYS A 211 7.72 6.22 -13.63
N ALA A 212 8.06 7.50 -13.72
CA ALA A 212 7.80 8.32 -14.90
C ALA A 212 8.49 7.78 -16.17
N VAL A 213 9.66 7.16 -16.02
CA VAL A 213 10.42 6.56 -17.13
C VAL A 213 9.96 5.13 -17.42
N THR A 214 9.71 4.34 -16.37
CA THR A 214 9.39 2.92 -16.52
C THR A 214 7.91 2.65 -16.78
N GLY A 215 7.02 3.57 -16.42
CA GLY A 215 5.56 3.38 -16.44
C GLY A 215 5.07 2.27 -15.50
N LYS A 216 5.96 1.60 -14.77
CA LYS A 216 5.63 0.46 -13.92
C LYS A 216 5.14 0.93 -12.55
N GLU A 217 4.05 0.31 -12.08
CA GLU A 217 3.61 0.44 -10.69
C GLU A 217 4.36 -0.53 -9.79
N HIS A 218 4.47 -0.17 -8.51
CA HIS A 218 4.99 -1.09 -7.52
C HIS A 218 4.01 -2.24 -7.34
N LEU A 219 4.51 -3.44 -7.56
CA LEU A 219 3.73 -4.66 -7.33
C LEU A 219 4.06 -5.20 -5.93
N GLU A 220 3.03 -5.69 -5.23
CA GLU A 220 3.25 -6.50 -4.05
C GLU A 220 4.04 -7.76 -4.44
N ARG A 221 4.80 -8.32 -3.49
CA ARG A 221 5.74 -9.41 -3.75
C ARG A 221 5.16 -10.56 -4.58
N ASN A 222 3.96 -11.01 -4.25
CA ASN A 222 3.34 -12.13 -4.95
C ASN A 222 2.98 -11.77 -6.39
N ASP A 223 2.46 -10.57 -6.62
CA ASP A 223 2.13 -10.07 -7.96
C ASP A 223 3.40 -9.90 -8.80
N PHE A 224 4.48 -9.39 -8.19
CA PHE A 224 5.79 -9.28 -8.84
C PHE A 224 6.35 -10.65 -9.26
N ILE A 225 6.25 -11.68 -8.40
CA ILE A 225 6.70 -13.03 -8.71
C ILE A 225 5.87 -13.61 -9.86
N ILE A 226 4.54 -13.44 -9.81
CA ILE A 226 3.64 -13.92 -10.87
C ILE A 226 3.96 -13.22 -12.20
N GLU A 227 4.20 -11.91 -12.20
CA GLU A 227 4.53 -11.17 -13.42
C GLU A 227 5.90 -11.59 -13.98
N LYS A 228 6.90 -11.78 -13.12
CA LYS A 228 8.20 -12.30 -13.52
C LYS A 228 8.09 -13.70 -14.15
N GLN A 229 7.30 -14.59 -13.55
CA GLN A 229 7.07 -15.92 -14.09
C GLN A 229 6.34 -15.90 -15.44
N LYS A 230 5.37 -14.99 -15.61
CA LYS A 230 4.69 -14.80 -16.90
C LYS A 230 5.66 -14.31 -17.98
N ALA A 231 6.51 -13.35 -17.66
CA ALA A 231 7.51 -12.83 -18.58
C ALA A 231 8.53 -13.92 -18.98
N GLU A 232 8.93 -14.76 -18.03
CA GLU A 232 9.84 -15.90 -18.30
C GLU A 232 9.17 -16.93 -19.19
N LEU A 233 7.91 -17.28 -18.93
CA LEU A 233 7.12 -18.17 -19.77
C LEU A 233 7.04 -17.67 -21.22
N GLN A 234 6.75 -16.36 -21.42
CA GLN A 234 6.74 -15.75 -22.75
C GLN A 234 8.07 -15.89 -23.47
N ARG A 235 9.19 -15.63 -22.79
CA ARG A 235 10.54 -15.79 -23.35
C ARG A 235 10.83 -17.23 -23.79
N ILE A 236 10.42 -18.20 -22.98
CA ILE A 236 10.58 -19.62 -23.30
C ILE A 236 9.72 -19.98 -24.53
N GLU A 237 8.47 -19.53 -24.59
CA GLU A 237 7.56 -19.76 -25.73
C GLU A 237 8.08 -19.11 -27.03
N GLU A 238 8.60 -17.88 -26.97
CA GLU A 238 9.21 -17.21 -28.13
C GLU A 238 10.45 -17.96 -28.63
N THR A 239 11.32 -18.38 -27.72
CA THR A 239 12.52 -19.14 -28.07
C THR A 239 12.15 -20.53 -28.66
N LYS A 240 11.12 -21.17 -28.11
CA LYS A 240 10.59 -22.43 -28.67
C LYS A 240 10.10 -22.23 -30.10
N ARG A 241 9.28 -21.21 -30.35
CA ARG A 241 8.78 -20.89 -31.71
C ARG A 241 9.92 -20.66 -32.70
N HIS A 242 10.98 -19.95 -32.29
CA HIS A 242 12.15 -19.74 -33.13
C HIS A 242 12.86 -21.05 -33.47
N LYS A 243 12.99 -21.97 -32.51
CA LYS A 243 13.60 -23.29 -32.74
C LYS A 243 12.75 -24.20 -33.62
N GLU A 244 11.42 -24.18 -33.46
CA GLU A 244 10.49 -24.86 -34.34
C GLU A 244 10.61 -24.39 -35.81
N GLN A 245 10.81 -23.08 -36.02
CA GLN A 245 11.11 -22.54 -37.35
C GLN A 245 12.46 -23.04 -37.88
N GLN A 246 13.49 -23.12 -37.05
CA GLN A 246 14.80 -23.68 -37.45
C GLN A 246 14.69 -25.16 -37.85
N VAL A 247 13.94 -25.96 -37.08
CA VAL A 247 13.65 -27.38 -37.43
C VAL A 247 12.96 -27.47 -38.78
N SER A 248 11.92 -26.67 -39.00
CA SER A 248 11.18 -26.66 -40.28
C SER A 248 12.08 -26.32 -41.47
N LEU A 249 12.97 -25.35 -41.35
CA LEU A 249 13.95 -25.00 -42.37
C LEU A 249 14.95 -26.12 -42.61
N ALA A 250 15.52 -26.72 -41.57
CA ALA A 250 16.44 -27.82 -41.65
C ALA A 250 15.80 -29.08 -42.30
N GLU A 251 14.54 -29.35 -41.99
CA GLU A 251 13.78 -30.45 -42.65
C GLU A 251 13.55 -30.18 -44.14
N GLN A 252 13.30 -28.94 -44.54
CA GLN A 252 13.18 -28.55 -45.94
C GLN A 252 14.51 -28.75 -46.68
N GLU A 253 15.61 -28.32 -46.10
CA GLU A 253 16.96 -28.52 -46.64
C GLU A 253 17.28 -30.00 -46.74
N LEU A 254 16.94 -30.81 -45.72
CA LEU A 254 17.11 -32.25 -45.75
C LEU A 254 16.34 -32.91 -46.89
N LYS A 255 15.10 -32.49 -47.15
CA LYS A 255 14.29 -32.96 -48.27
C LYS A 255 14.92 -32.61 -49.62
N GLN A 256 15.46 -31.41 -49.78
CA GLN A 256 16.15 -30.98 -50.99
C GLN A 256 17.41 -31.81 -51.24
N VAL A 257 18.28 -31.98 -50.25
CA VAL A 257 19.49 -32.78 -50.31
C VAL A 257 19.16 -34.27 -50.66
N LYS A 258 18.13 -34.82 -50.02
CA LYS A 258 17.67 -36.21 -50.35
C LYS A 258 17.12 -36.31 -51.79
N ALA A 259 16.47 -35.27 -52.30
CA ALA A 259 16.00 -35.26 -53.71
C ALA A 259 17.17 -35.14 -54.70
N GLU A 260 18.15 -34.28 -54.41
CA GLU A 260 19.38 -34.16 -55.22
C GLU A 260 20.16 -35.49 -55.29
N ILE A 261 20.38 -36.16 -54.16
CA ILE A 261 21.03 -37.45 -54.09
C ILE A 261 20.27 -38.51 -54.92
N ARG A 262 18.94 -38.48 -54.92
CA ARG A 262 18.10 -39.40 -55.72
C ARG A 262 18.23 -39.10 -57.22
N THR A 263 18.25 -37.81 -57.61
CA THR A 263 18.41 -37.43 -59.03
C THR A 263 19.79 -37.74 -59.53
N ASP A 264 20.82 -37.57 -58.71
CA ASP A 264 22.20 -37.95 -59.09
C ASP A 264 22.38 -39.45 -59.20
N LYS A 265 21.76 -40.27 -58.34
CA LYS A 265 21.73 -41.73 -58.44
C LYS A 265 20.98 -42.21 -59.68
N LEU A 266 19.89 -41.51 -60.05
CA LEU A 266 19.13 -41.82 -61.29
C LEU A 266 19.92 -41.44 -62.55
N LYS A 267 20.66 -40.30 -62.53
CA LYS A 267 21.54 -39.90 -63.65
C LYS A 267 22.72 -40.85 -63.79
N SER A 268 23.34 -41.31 -62.69
CA SER A 268 24.46 -42.25 -62.71
C SER A 268 24.01 -43.65 -63.19
N ALA A 269 22.79 -44.08 -62.84
CA ALA A 269 22.22 -45.30 -63.32
C ALA A 269 21.82 -45.29 -64.83
N ALA A 270 21.59 -44.07 -65.36
CA ALA A 270 21.30 -43.90 -66.79
C ALA A 270 22.58 -43.72 -67.65
N THR A 271 23.75 -43.57 -67.02
CA THR A 271 25.05 -43.38 -67.70
C THR A 271 26.01 -44.57 -67.47
N ASP A 272 25.53 -45.70 -67.07
CA ASP A 272 26.32 -46.94 -66.95
C ASP A 272 26.77 -47.41 -68.30
N VAL A 273 27.92 -47.00 -68.80
CA VAL A 273 28.93 -47.77 -69.51
C VAL A 273 30.33 -47.11 -69.57
N ALA A 274 30.58 -45.93 -68.97
CA ALA A 274 31.99 -45.48 -69.09
C ALA A 274 32.35 -44.39 -68.01
N THR A 275 32.46 -44.74 -66.80
CA THR A 275 33.38 -44.02 -65.82
C THR A 275 33.14 -44.47 -64.41
N ALA A 276 33.70 -45.56 -64.01
CA ALA A 276 33.60 -46.09 -62.63
C ALA A 276 34.56 -45.42 -61.59
N ILE A 277 35.08 -44.25 -61.85
CA ILE A 277 36.12 -43.65 -60.95
C ILE A 277 35.75 -42.25 -60.36
N THR A 278 34.71 -41.61 -60.89
CA THR A 278 34.36 -40.25 -60.37
C THR A 278 33.08 -40.21 -59.50
N SER A 279 32.34 -41.30 -59.36
CA SER A 279 31.06 -41.38 -58.64
C SER A 279 31.20 -41.60 -57.10
N SER A 280 32.41 -41.96 -56.62
CA SER A 280 32.61 -42.22 -55.19
C SER A 280 32.83 -40.95 -54.35
N VAL A 281 33.26 -39.87 -54.94
CA VAL A 281 33.53 -38.61 -54.20
C VAL A 281 32.26 -37.79 -53.94
N GLY A 282 31.35 -37.74 -54.92
CA GLY A 282 30.10 -36.98 -54.74
C GLY A 282 29.12 -37.62 -53.70
N SER A 283 29.10 -38.98 -53.63
CA SER A 283 28.28 -39.66 -52.63
C SER A 283 28.78 -39.55 -51.20
N LEU A 284 30.13 -39.39 -51.03
CA LEU A 284 30.74 -39.20 -49.72
C LEU A 284 30.45 -37.78 -49.16
N PHE A 285 30.49 -36.73 -49.97
CA PHE A 285 30.16 -35.37 -49.55
C PHE A 285 28.69 -35.18 -49.25
N GLY A 286 27.76 -35.76 -50.02
CA GLY A 286 26.32 -35.72 -49.80
C GLY A 286 25.88 -36.49 -48.54
N SER A 287 26.54 -37.62 -48.23
CA SER A 287 26.23 -38.40 -47.03
C SER A 287 26.69 -37.73 -45.72
N GLY A 288 27.79 -36.98 -45.77
CA GLY A 288 28.30 -36.18 -44.62
C GLY A 288 27.33 -35.05 -44.26
N LYS A 289 26.90 -34.25 -45.24
CA LYS A 289 25.98 -33.16 -45.03
C LYS A 289 24.59 -33.66 -44.58
N LEU A 290 24.15 -34.82 -45.09
CA LEU A 290 22.89 -35.42 -44.67
C LEU A 290 22.93 -35.88 -43.22
N LYS A 291 24.01 -36.51 -42.77
CA LYS A 291 24.17 -36.92 -41.36
C LYS A 291 24.29 -35.71 -40.42
N GLU A 292 24.95 -34.64 -40.84
CA GLU A 292 25.06 -33.41 -40.08
C GLU A 292 23.70 -32.75 -39.90
N LEU A 293 22.88 -32.66 -40.96
CA LEU A 293 21.54 -32.10 -40.90
C LEU A 293 20.61 -32.95 -40.02
N GLU A 294 20.67 -34.29 -40.13
CA GLU A 294 19.90 -35.19 -39.28
C GLU A 294 20.29 -35.05 -37.80
N HIS A 295 21.56 -34.94 -37.51
CA HIS A 295 22.07 -34.72 -36.15
C HIS A 295 21.61 -33.35 -35.56
N ASN A 296 21.67 -32.29 -36.38
CA ASN A 296 21.22 -30.95 -35.95
C ASN A 296 19.72 -30.94 -35.68
N ILE A 297 18.91 -31.61 -36.51
CA ILE A 297 17.46 -31.73 -36.30
C ILE A 297 17.19 -32.48 -35.00
N GLU A 298 17.90 -33.56 -34.71
CA GLU A 298 17.73 -34.32 -33.48
C GLU A 298 18.12 -33.50 -32.23
N GLN A 299 19.21 -32.74 -32.30
CA GLN A 299 19.57 -31.81 -31.22
C GLN A 299 18.51 -30.74 -30.97
N LEU A 300 17.99 -30.13 -32.04
CA LEU A 300 16.92 -29.14 -31.92
C LEU A 300 15.63 -29.71 -31.29
N HIS A 301 15.26 -30.95 -31.68
CA HIS A 301 14.12 -31.62 -31.06
C HIS A 301 14.35 -31.90 -29.57
N GLN A 302 15.55 -32.32 -29.18
CA GLN A 302 15.89 -32.54 -27.79
C GLN A 302 15.84 -31.24 -26.96
N GLU A 303 16.31 -30.14 -27.54
CA GLU A 303 16.22 -28.84 -26.89
C GLU A 303 14.77 -28.34 -26.74
N ILE A 304 13.92 -28.57 -27.75
CA ILE A 304 12.48 -28.28 -27.70
C ILE A 304 11.83 -29.09 -26.58
N ALA A 305 12.08 -30.38 -26.50
CA ALA A 305 11.51 -31.27 -25.48
C ALA A 305 11.94 -30.85 -24.04
N ASN A 306 13.20 -30.41 -23.84
CA ASN A 306 13.68 -29.91 -22.58
C ASN A 306 12.98 -28.62 -22.19
N ARG A 307 12.69 -27.72 -23.16
CA ARG A 307 11.95 -26.47 -22.91
C ARG A 307 10.48 -26.73 -22.62
N ASP A 308 9.87 -27.72 -23.25
CA ASP A 308 8.48 -28.13 -22.94
C ASP A 308 8.37 -28.60 -21.48
N LYS A 309 9.30 -29.43 -21.00
CA LYS A 309 9.35 -29.82 -19.58
C LYS A 309 9.48 -28.61 -18.64
N ALA A 310 10.42 -27.70 -18.94
CA ALA A 310 10.60 -26.50 -18.13
C ALA A 310 9.36 -25.59 -18.13
N THR A 311 8.67 -25.51 -19.26
CA THR A 311 7.42 -24.75 -19.39
C THR A 311 6.31 -25.37 -18.55
N ASP A 312 6.15 -26.69 -18.59
CA ASP A 312 5.11 -27.39 -17.82
C ASP A 312 5.39 -27.30 -16.30
N GLU A 313 6.65 -27.44 -15.88
CA GLU A 313 7.05 -27.23 -14.48
C GLU A 313 6.73 -25.81 -14.01
N LEU A 314 7.01 -24.80 -14.83
CA LEU A 314 6.74 -23.40 -14.50
C LEU A 314 5.22 -23.12 -14.42
N LYS A 315 4.42 -23.70 -15.31
CA LYS A 315 2.94 -23.63 -15.28
C LYS A 315 2.37 -24.24 -14.00
N ILE A 316 2.87 -25.42 -13.61
CA ILE A 316 2.46 -26.09 -12.37
C ILE A 316 2.81 -25.23 -11.15
N GLN A 317 4.02 -24.67 -11.09
CA GLN A 317 4.42 -23.78 -10.00
C GLN A 317 3.55 -22.52 -9.91
N MET A 318 3.25 -21.91 -11.06
CA MET A 318 2.36 -20.76 -11.13
C MET A 318 0.95 -21.08 -10.60
N GLN A 319 0.38 -22.20 -11.02
CA GLN A 319 -0.94 -22.64 -10.57
C GLN A 319 -0.96 -22.86 -9.05
N GLN A 320 0.02 -23.60 -8.53
CA GLN A 320 0.15 -23.84 -7.09
C GLN A 320 0.24 -22.53 -6.29
N MET A 321 0.99 -21.55 -6.80
CA MET A 321 1.13 -20.24 -6.17
C MET A 321 -0.20 -19.47 -6.15
N GLN A 322 -0.93 -19.47 -7.26
CA GLN A 322 -2.24 -18.83 -7.35
C GLN A 322 -3.25 -19.46 -6.39
N GLU A 323 -3.26 -20.78 -6.29
CA GLU A 323 -4.14 -21.50 -5.37
C GLU A 323 -3.80 -21.19 -3.90
N GLN A 324 -2.51 -21.19 -3.54
CA GLN A 324 -2.08 -20.84 -2.18
C GLN A 324 -2.46 -19.40 -1.82
N HIS A 325 -2.25 -18.45 -2.73
CA HIS A 325 -2.66 -17.07 -2.55
C HIS A 325 -4.18 -16.95 -2.37
N GLY A 326 -4.94 -17.65 -3.20
CA GLY A 326 -6.40 -17.71 -3.07
C GLY A 326 -6.88 -18.29 -1.74
N ARG A 327 -6.19 -19.34 -1.21
CA ARG A 327 -6.47 -19.90 0.13
C ARG A 327 -6.16 -18.89 1.24
N GLN A 328 -5.05 -18.19 1.16
CA GLN A 328 -4.67 -17.15 2.14
C GLN A 328 -5.69 -16.00 2.19
N ILE A 329 -6.12 -15.51 1.02
CA ILE A 329 -7.15 -14.46 0.94
C ILE A 329 -8.45 -14.93 1.58
N ARG A 330 -8.94 -16.13 1.24
CA ARG A 330 -10.18 -16.69 1.83
C ARG A 330 -10.07 -16.87 3.35
N ASN A 331 -8.93 -17.30 3.84
CA ASN A 331 -8.70 -17.46 5.29
C ASN A 331 -8.74 -16.11 6.02
N LEU A 332 -8.04 -15.10 5.48
CA LEU A 332 -8.06 -13.73 6.04
C LEU A 332 -9.46 -13.11 6.02
N GLN A 333 -10.20 -13.30 4.93
CA GLN A 333 -11.60 -12.88 4.84
C GLN A 333 -12.47 -13.59 5.88
N GLY A 334 -12.28 -14.90 6.07
CA GLY A 334 -12.99 -15.67 7.08
C GLY A 334 -12.73 -15.19 8.51
N ILE A 335 -11.48 -14.88 8.85
CA ILE A 335 -11.10 -14.31 10.16
C ILE A 335 -11.75 -12.93 10.32
N HIS A 336 -11.64 -12.07 9.32
CA HIS A 336 -12.19 -10.73 9.37
C HIS A 336 -13.73 -10.73 9.53
N ASN A 337 -14.43 -11.61 8.82
CA ASN A 337 -15.87 -11.76 8.95
C ASN A 337 -16.28 -12.18 10.36
N LYS A 338 -15.55 -13.15 10.97
CA LYS A 338 -15.79 -13.57 12.36
C LYS A 338 -15.58 -12.42 13.35
N GLU A 339 -14.56 -11.58 13.14
CA GLU A 339 -14.33 -10.39 13.98
C GLU A 339 -15.46 -9.37 13.84
N ILE A 340 -15.96 -9.15 12.62
CA ILE A 340 -17.10 -8.26 12.36
C ILE A 340 -18.33 -8.79 13.08
N GLU A 341 -18.68 -10.07 12.90
CA GLU A 341 -19.82 -10.69 13.57
C GLU A 341 -19.76 -10.60 15.10
N ALA A 342 -18.57 -10.80 15.67
CA ALA A 342 -18.36 -10.67 17.12
C ALA A 342 -18.59 -9.22 17.58
N LYS A 343 -18.09 -8.24 16.83
CA LYS A 343 -18.30 -6.82 17.13
C LYS A 343 -19.76 -6.41 16.97
N ASP A 344 -20.45 -6.89 15.95
CA ASP A 344 -21.88 -6.60 15.73
C ASP A 344 -22.76 -7.18 16.85
N LYS A 345 -22.43 -8.39 17.33
CA LYS A 345 -23.10 -8.98 18.52
C LYS A 345 -22.90 -8.11 19.76
N GLU A 346 -21.68 -7.62 19.99
CA GLU A 346 -21.42 -6.75 21.14
C GLU A 346 -22.10 -5.39 21.01
N ILE A 347 -22.11 -4.80 19.82
CA ILE A 347 -22.86 -3.56 19.53
C ILE A 347 -24.35 -3.76 19.79
N SER A 348 -24.93 -4.87 19.35
CA SER A 348 -26.35 -5.21 19.57
C SER A 348 -26.65 -5.36 21.05
N ARG A 349 -25.77 -6.04 21.80
CA ARG A 349 -25.89 -6.18 23.26
C ARG A 349 -25.82 -4.82 23.96
N LEU A 350 -24.84 -3.98 23.59
CA LEU A 350 -24.69 -2.63 24.18
C LEU A 350 -25.89 -1.75 23.87
N ASN A 351 -26.42 -1.80 22.65
CA ASN A 351 -27.65 -1.07 22.28
C ASN A 351 -28.85 -1.52 23.11
N THR A 352 -29.03 -2.83 23.31
CA THR A 352 -30.11 -3.35 24.15
C THR A 352 -29.96 -2.88 25.61
N LEU A 353 -28.74 -2.87 26.17
CA LEU A 353 -28.49 -2.32 27.50
C LEU A 353 -28.76 -0.82 27.57
N LEU A 354 -28.36 -0.08 26.55
CA LEU A 354 -28.63 1.35 26.48
C LEU A 354 -30.15 1.64 26.42
N GLU A 355 -30.90 0.90 25.61
CA GLU A 355 -32.37 1.03 25.53
C GLU A 355 -33.01 0.75 26.89
N LYS A 356 -32.61 -0.31 27.60
CA LYS A 356 -33.09 -0.59 28.96
C LYS A 356 -32.75 0.57 29.90
N ALA A 357 -31.53 1.08 29.87
CA ALA A 357 -31.14 2.20 30.71
C ALA A 357 -31.96 3.46 30.42
N LEU A 358 -32.24 3.75 29.14
CA LEU A 358 -33.09 4.88 28.73
C LEU A 358 -34.56 4.71 29.18
N CYS A 359 -35.07 3.46 29.23
CA CYS A 359 -36.39 3.17 29.81
C CYS A 359 -36.40 3.39 31.33
N TRP A 360 -35.39 2.94 32.06
CA TRP A 360 -35.34 3.12 33.51
C TRP A 360 -35.06 4.54 33.94
N PHE A 361 -34.34 5.29 33.11
CA PHE A 361 -33.98 6.67 33.40
C PHE A 361 -34.42 7.62 32.27
N PRO A 362 -35.70 7.97 32.19
CA PRO A 362 -36.22 8.86 31.14
C PRO A 362 -35.50 10.20 31.06
N LEU A 363 -35.03 10.73 32.20
CA LEU A 363 -34.25 11.97 32.26
C LEU A 363 -32.92 11.85 31.49
N LEU A 364 -32.29 10.67 31.45
CA LEU A 364 -31.10 10.44 30.67
C LEU A 364 -31.31 10.62 29.17
N LYS A 365 -32.49 10.18 28.66
CA LYS A 365 -32.88 10.40 27.26
C LYS A 365 -33.00 11.89 26.95
N GLU A 366 -33.59 12.66 27.85
CA GLU A 366 -33.71 14.11 27.71
C GLU A 366 -32.35 14.81 27.83
N MET A 367 -31.46 14.37 28.70
CA MET A 367 -30.10 14.89 28.78
C MET A 367 -29.32 14.66 27.49
N LEU A 368 -29.39 13.48 26.90
CA LEU A 368 -28.76 13.16 25.61
C LEU A 368 -29.37 14.01 24.47
N ARG A 369 -30.70 14.23 24.49
CA ARG A 369 -31.37 15.11 23.53
C ARG A 369 -30.84 16.56 23.65
N MET A 370 -30.75 17.07 24.87
CA MET A 370 -30.23 18.42 25.14
C MET A 370 -28.77 18.56 24.76
N GLU A 371 -27.95 17.56 25.08
CA GLU A 371 -26.54 17.52 24.70
C GLU A 371 -26.38 17.63 23.16
N LYS A 372 -27.14 16.83 22.42
CA LYS A 372 -27.16 16.89 20.94
C LYS A 372 -27.59 18.26 20.44
N LEU A 373 -28.68 18.82 21.01
CA LEU A 373 -29.15 20.15 20.64
C LEU A 373 -28.07 21.23 20.88
N CYS A 374 -27.39 21.21 22.01
CA CYS A 374 -26.32 22.14 22.33
C CYS A 374 -25.15 22.05 21.34
N TYR A 375 -24.74 20.83 20.95
CA TYR A 375 -23.69 20.68 19.94
C TYR A 375 -24.12 21.14 18.55
N VAL A 376 -25.37 20.88 18.15
CA VAL A 376 -25.94 21.38 16.88
C VAL A 376 -26.01 22.90 16.87
N THR A 377 -26.38 23.51 17.98
CA THR A 377 -26.42 24.97 18.16
C THR A 377 -25.02 25.61 18.08
N GLY A 378 -23.95 24.83 18.29
CA GLY A 378 -22.55 25.26 18.13
C GLY A 378 -21.80 25.43 19.45
N PHE A 379 -22.33 24.92 20.55
CA PHE A 379 -21.64 24.97 21.85
C PHE A 379 -20.46 24.00 21.90
N THR A 380 -19.40 24.41 22.59
CA THR A 380 -18.25 23.57 22.85
C THR A 380 -18.54 22.57 23.98
N LYS A 381 -17.72 21.51 24.09
CA LYS A 381 -17.87 20.52 25.15
C LYS A 381 -17.90 21.16 26.55
N GLY A 382 -17.00 22.10 26.84
CA GLY A 382 -16.96 22.80 28.14
C GLY A 382 -18.22 23.61 28.44
N MET A 383 -18.83 24.23 27.40
CA MET A 383 -20.10 24.94 27.52
C MET A 383 -21.26 23.99 27.82
N VAL A 384 -21.29 22.84 27.14
CA VAL A 384 -22.29 21.78 27.37
C VAL A 384 -22.17 21.20 28.77
N ASP A 385 -20.93 20.94 29.21
CA ASP A 385 -20.65 20.43 30.57
C ASP A 385 -21.14 21.40 31.64
N SER A 386 -20.94 22.73 31.46
CA SER A 386 -21.45 23.74 32.36
C SER A 386 -22.98 23.82 32.40
N LEU A 387 -23.64 23.81 31.23
CA LEU A 387 -25.08 23.91 31.12
C LEU A 387 -25.81 22.66 31.64
N LEU A 388 -25.35 21.47 31.25
CA LEU A 388 -26.08 20.22 31.44
C LEU A 388 -25.72 19.51 32.76
N TYR A 389 -24.42 19.43 33.07
CA TYR A 389 -23.95 18.66 34.21
C TYR A 389 -23.78 19.53 35.46
N LYS A 390 -23.24 20.75 35.33
CA LYS A 390 -23.11 21.70 36.45
C LYS A 390 -24.38 22.49 36.70
N LYS A 391 -25.29 22.57 35.73
CA LYS A 391 -26.54 23.36 35.77
C LYS A 391 -26.29 24.85 35.94
N GLU A 392 -25.15 25.34 35.44
CA GLU A 392 -24.77 26.76 35.51
C GLU A 392 -25.35 27.52 34.32
N ALA A 393 -25.73 28.77 34.53
CA ALA A 393 -26.11 29.68 33.46
C ALA A 393 -24.82 30.11 32.71
N LEU A 394 -24.84 30.08 31.40
CA LEU A 394 -23.72 30.45 30.55
C LEU A 394 -23.97 31.81 29.90
N ARG A 395 -23.14 32.79 30.19
CA ARG A 395 -23.19 34.10 29.53
C ARG A 395 -22.18 34.12 28.41
N CYS A 396 -22.63 34.33 27.18
CA CYS A 396 -21.73 34.38 26.02
C CYS A 396 -22.29 35.26 24.88
N SER A 397 -21.39 35.57 23.96
CA SER A 397 -21.68 36.23 22.68
C SER A 397 -21.12 35.38 21.57
N GLY A 398 -21.77 35.35 20.41
CA GLY A 398 -21.30 34.56 19.26
C GLY A 398 -22.40 34.25 18.28
N LYS A 399 -22.09 33.36 17.32
CA LYS A 399 -23.04 32.91 16.32
C LYS A 399 -23.54 31.51 16.66
N ILE A 400 -24.83 31.38 16.91
CA ILE A 400 -25.50 30.10 17.16
C ILE A 400 -26.26 29.64 15.91
N TYR A 401 -26.34 28.33 15.72
CA TYR A 401 -26.96 27.73 14.54
C TYR A 401 -28.35 27.17 14.88
N SER A 402 -29.33 27.48 14.04
CA SER A 402 -30.63 26.85 14.07
C SER A 402 -30.74 25.80 12.98
N GLU A 403 -31.01 24.54 13.35
CA GLU A 403 -31.27 23.45 12.41
C GLU A 403 -32.56 23.64 11.64
N GLU A 404 -33.61 24.17 12.29
CA GLU A 404 -34.93 24.43 11.72
C GLU A 404 -34.89 25.46 10.58
N TYR A 405 -34.22 26.59 10.80
CA TYR A 405 -34.07 27.66 9.81
C TYR A 405 -32.80 27.52 8.95
N ARG A 406 -31.93 26.55 9.24
CA ARG A 406 -30.65 26.29 8.54
C ARG A 406 -29.75 27.53 8.47
N GLN A 407 -29.87 28.42 9.50
CA GLN A 407 -29.24 29.73 9.55
C GLN A 407 -28.50 29.94 10.85
N ARG A 408 -27.48 30.78 10.81
CA ARG A 408 -26.75 31.25 12.01
C ARG A 408 -27.21 32.63 12.39
N PHE A 409 -27.53 32.79 13.68
CA PHE A 409 -27.96 34.07 14.28
C PHE A 409 -26.91 34.57 15.24
N GLU A 410 -26.66 35.88 15.22
CA GLU A 410 -25.70 36.53 16.12
C GLU A 410 -26.36 36.83 17.47
N THR A 411 -25.62 36.51 18.53
CA THR A 411 -26.00 36.80 19.92
C THR A 411 -24.98 37.72 20.58
N LYS A 412 -25.42 38.69 21.37
CA LYS A 412 -24.58 39.61 22.12
C LYS A 412 -24.97 39.57 23.57
N ASN A 413 -24.04 39.17 24.44
CA ASN A 413 -24.19 39.16 25.89
C ASN A 413 -25.47 38.49 26.38
N VAL A 414 -25.82 37.31 25.86
CA VAL A 414 -27.03 36.55 26.21
C VAL A 414 -26.70 35.48 27.24
N ILE A 415 -27.71 35.10 28.01
CA ILE A 415 -27.60 34.07 29.05
C ILE A 415 -28.33 32.83 28.55
N PHE A 416 -27.60 31.72 28.43
CA PHE A 416 -28.15 30.39 28.13
C PHE A 416 -28.30 29.61 29.44
N LYS A 417 -29.40 28.84 29.52
CA LYS A 417 -29.68 27.97 30.66
C LYS A 417 -30.50 26.76 30.20
N ILE A 418 -30.31 25.60 30.82
CA ILE A 418 -31.13 24.45 30.64
C ILE A 418 -32.10 24.35 31.80
N GLU A 419 -33.39 24.39 31.54
CA GLU A 419 -34.47 24.38 32.53
C GLU A 419 -35.46 23.27 32.23
N ARG A 420 -36.26 22.89 33.21
CA ARG A 420 -37.40 21.99 32.97
C ARG A 420 -38.50 22.71 32.24
N SER A 421 -39.14 22.04 31.30
CA SER A 421 -40.28 22.59 30.61
C SER A 421 -41.45 22.87 31.61
N PRO A 422 -42.10 24.04 31.56
CA PRO A 422 -43.23 24.32 32.40
C PRO A 422 -44.45 23.42 32.06
N ILE A 423 -44.53 22.92 30.82
CA ILE A 423 -45.62 22.09 30.34
C ILE A 423 -45.39 20.62 30.71
N ASP A 424 -44.17 20.14 30.63
CA ASP A 424 -43.82 18.72 30.90
C ASP A 424 -42.55 18.67 31.75
N LYS A 425 -42.72 18.35 33.04
CA LYS A 425 -41.63 18.28 34.02
C LYS A 425 -40.52 17.25 33.68
N ASN A 426 -40.81 16.32 32.78
CA ASN A 426 -39.82 15.32 32.31
C ASN A 426 -38.99 15.77 31.12
N LYS A 427 -39.34 16.93 30.50
CA LYS A 427 -38.61 17.52 29.40
C LYS A 427 -37.67 18.64 29.84
N LEU A 428 -36.50 18.67 29.23
CA LEU A 428 -35.56 19.75 29.37
C LEU A 428 -35.69 20.73 28.18
N MET A 429 -35.40 21.99 28.43
CA MET A 429 -35.50 23.07 27.49
C MET A 429 -34.27 23.96 27.57
N LEU A 430 -33.65 24.24 26.44
CA LEU A 430 -32.61 25.25 26.35
C LEU A 430 -33.25 26.61 26.18
N THR A 431 -32.92 27.54 27.09
CA THR A 431 -33.43 28.92 27.09
C THR A 431 -32.33 29.91 26.79
N ILE A 432 -32.69 31.02 26.16
CA ILE A 432 -31.85 32.19 25.92
C ILE A 432 -32.57 33.40 26.52
N ASN A 433 -31.96 34.06 27.52
CA ASN A 433 -32.57 35.14 28.29
C ASN A 433 -34.00 34.77 28.82
N GLN A 434 -34.16 33.57 29.37
CA GLN A 434 -35.40 32.99 29.90
C GLN A 434 -36.46 32.64 28.85
N GLN A 435 -36.21 32.85 27.57
CA GLN A 435 -37.10 32.47 26.46
C GLN A 435 -36.62 31.11 25.86
N PRO A 436 -37.52 30.18 25.47
CA PRO A 436 -37.16 28.98 24.75
C PRO A 436 -36.38 29.31 23.49
N ILE A 437 -35.28 28.57 23.26
CA ILE A 437 -34.40 28.85 22.12
C ILE A 437 -35.10 28.73 20.76
N SER A 438 -36.10 27.85 20.65
CA SER A 438 -36.92 27.71 19.45
C SER A 438 -37.78 28.97 19.16
N GLU A 439 -38.39 29.57 20.18
CA GLU A 439 -39.15 30.80 20.05
C GLU A 439 -38.22 31.97 19.71
N TRP A 440 -37.05 32.04 20.35
CA TRP A 440 -36.05 33.07 20.06
C TRP A 440 -35.58 32.96 18.60
N PHE A 441 -35.30 31.75 18.08
CA PHE A 441 -34.95 31.57 16.69
C PHE A 441 -36.05 31.99 15.74
N LYS A 442 -37.28 31.69 16.05
CA LYS A 442 -38.46 32.14 15.28
C LYS A 442 -38.53 33.67 15.19
N GLU A 443 -38.39 34.36 16.31
CA GLU A 443 -38.37 35.83 16.33
C GLU A 443 -37.18 36.42 15.51
N GLN A 444 -36.00 35.85 15.62
CA GLN A 444 -34.85 36.33 14.85
C GLN A 444 -35.07 36.08 13.35
N TRP A 445 -35.68 34.96 12.98
CA TRP A 445 -36.00 34.66 11.60
C TRP A 445 -37.04 35.65 11.04
N GLU A 446 -38.06 35.93 11.76
CA GLU A 446 -39.10 36.93 11.38
C GLU A 446 -38.50 38.33 11.19
N LYS A 447 -37.65 38.75 12.11
CA LYS A 447 -36.88 40.03 11.99
C LYS A 447 -35.99 40.06 10.74
N LEU A 448 -35.30 38.95 10.43
CA LEU A 448 -34.46 38.83 9.24
C LEU A 448 -35.30 38.95 7.97
N GLN A 449 -36.44 38.24 7.91
CA GLN A 449 -37.38 38.30 6.78
C GLN A 449 -37.96 39.71 6.57
N GLN A 450 -38.33 40.38 7.64
CA GLN A 450 -38.84 41.74 7.58
C GLN A 450 -37.78 42.74 7.09
N HIS A 451 -36.52 42.55 7.51
CA HIS A 451 -35.39 43.39 7.06
C HIS A 451 -35.13 43.20 5.57
N LEU A 452 -35.17 41.95 5.09
CA LEU A 452 -35.01 41.64 3.68
C LEU A 452 -36.14 42.22 2.82
N ARG A 453 -37.42 42.16 3.27
CA ARG A 453 -38.52 42.80 2.57
C ARG A 453 -38.39 44.29 2.47
N ASN A 454 -37.97 44.95 3.57
CA ASN A 454 -37.79 46.39 3.60
C ASN A 454 -36.59 46.85 2.73
N SER A 455 -35.52 46.06 2.62
CA SER A 455 -34.38 46.35 1.74
C SER A 455 -34.79 46.24 0.26
N VAL A 456 -35.55 45.24 -0.14
CA VAL A 456 -36.06 45.08 -1.51
C VAL A 456 -37.01 46.24 -1.90
N GLN A 457 -37.90 46.68 -0.97
CA GLN A 457 -38.74 47.83 -1.23
C GLN A 457 -37.96 49.15 -1.37
N LYS A 458 -36.87 49.33 -0.61
CA LYS A 458 -36.00 50.50 -0.78
C LYS A 458 -35.27 50.50 -2.11
N GLU A 459 -34.79 49.36 -2.56
CA GLU A 459 -34.18 49.24 -3.89
C GLU A 459 -35.16 49.48 -5.05
N GLN A 460 -36.40 49.01 -4.93
CA GLN A 460 -37.42 49.29 -5.91
C GLN A 460 -37.82 50.79 -5.98
N LYS A 461 -37.90 51.47 -4.84
CA LYS A 461 -38.14 52.92 -4.78
C LYS A 461 -36.95 53.73 -5.33
N SER A 462 -35.69 53.27 -5.16
CA SER A 462 -34.50 53.95 -5.69
C SER A 462 -34.36 53.79 -7.21
N ARG A 463 -34.88 52.70 -7.80
CA ARG A 463 -34.91 52.46 -9.27
C ARG A 463 -36.06 53.22 -10.00
N GLY A 464 -37.09 53.62 -9.27
CA GLY A 464 -38.23 54.39 -9.83
C GLY A 464 -38.00 55.90 -9.96
N PHE A 465 -36.84 56.43 -9.53
CA PHE A 465 -36.48 57.87 -9.60
C PHE A 465 -35.37 58.21 -10.64
N ARG A 466 -35.18 57.35 -11.64
CA ARG A 466 -34.37 57.67 -12.84
C ARG A 466 -35.26 57.51 -14.07
N MET A 467 -36.10 58.48 -14.32
CA MET A 467 -36.58 58.92 -15.64
C MET A 467 -36.28 60.40 -15.78
#